data_d881d345c30101d4f49ea64db2a88205
#
_entry.id   d881d345c30101d4f49ea64db2a88205
#
_cell.length_a   1.000
_cell.length_b   1.000
_cell.length_c   1.000
_cell.angle_alpha   90.00
_cell.angle_beta   90.00
_cell.angle_gamma   90.00
#
_symmetry.space_group_name_H-M   'P 1'
#
loop_
_entity.id
_entity.type
_entity.pdbx_description
1 polymer ?
#
loop_
_entity_poly.entity_id
_entity_poly.type
_entity_poly.pdbx_seq_one_letter_code
_entity_poly.pdbx_strand_id
1 'polypeptide(L)'
;MRKNVGHSLRKSVAALAVTVVLLPTTGAAQSLEQAVASALDTHPQIRQAFNRFKASEELIKQAESGYYPTLDFDAGIGREWTESPSTRRDSAQYGVGEEVELTRREIGVSLRQVLFNGFQTMNEVERSEYEASADQWALFSSAEDLALEVTRAYLEFLRAEQIVVLAERNLESHQIIYDQVKQKTDSGLGSTADLSQVTGRLARAHSNLISAQNNLSDARIVYQKLVNTTPEDMRIPVPDALMLPESLTQALDMAKTSHPTLKSANNDIQAATAQRDATKGNYYPQVTFDLSASWDDNLDGNDGTTANPFDSPADVGGNSDEVLAIVRLNYNLFSGGADRAREREAAYSINESKAIQQEAYRDIVEGTTLAWNAREFLNQQMQYLRQHVEASIETRNAYEDQFKLGQRTLIDVLDSENELFQARREYLTAEYDDLIARYRLLNATGQLLESLRITIPEVWSGEDNYKGGVQS
;
A
#
# COMPACT_ATOMS: atom_id res chain seq x y z
N MET A 1 37.59 -48.88 48.61
CA MET A 1 36.93 -50.11 48.08
C MET A 1 36.04 -49.67 46.91
N ARG A 2 36.48 -49.90 45.67
CA ARG A 2 35.92 -50.82 44.64
C ARG A 2 34.43 -50.65 44.49
N LYS A 3 33.87 -50.30 43.27
CA LYS A 3 34.05 -50.93 41.97
C LYS A 3 33.57 -50.07 40.82
N ASN A 4 34.32 -50.02 39.73
CA ASN A 4 33.92 -49.68 38.38
C ASN A 4 32.81 -50.59 37.85
N VAL A 5 31.83 -50.07 37.13
CA VAL A 5 31.17 -50.78 35.98
C VAL A 5 30.97 -49.80 34.85
N GLY A 6 31.73 -50.00 33.77
CA GLY A 6 31.53 -49.30 32.51
C GLY A 6 30.40 -49.96 31.74
N HIS A 7 29.61 -49.14 31.05
CA HIS A 7 28.76 -49.61 29.95
C HIS A 7 28.99 -48.72 28.72
N SER A 8 29.61 -49.36 27.75
CA SER A 8 29.81 -48.87 26.41
C SER A 8 28.47 -48.80 25.66
N LEU A 9 27.99 -47.61 25.32
CA LEU A 9 26.93 -47.43 24.33
C LEU A 9 27.56 -47.21 22.95
N ARG A 10 27.48 -48.24 22.11
CA ARG A 10 27.73 -48.14 20.68
C ARG A 10 26.73 -47.18 20.02
N LYS A 11 27.22 -46.05 19.53
CA LYS A 11 26.47 -45.16 18.66
C LYS A 11 26.37 -45.75 17.27
N SER A 12 25.24 -46.32 16.89
CA SER A 12 24.88 -46.64 15.52
C SER A 12 24.48 -45.35 14.81
N VAL A 13 25.36 -44.88 13.95
CA VAL A 13 25.04 -43.78 13.01
C VAL A 13 24.26 -44.41 11.85
N ALA A 14 22.94 -44.25 11.87
CA ALA A 14 22.11 -44.53 10.71
C ALA A 14 22.23 -43.35 9.74
N ALA A 15 22.96 -43.53 8.65
CA ALA A 15 23.01 -42.56 7.55
C ALA A 15 21.64 -42.58 6.83
N LEU A 16 20.81 -41.58 7.07
CA LEU A 16 19.58 -41.33 6.32
C LEU A 16 19.99 -40.71 4.97
N ALA A 17 20.05 -41.51 3.91
CA ALA A 17 20.19 -41.00 2.54
C ALA A 17 18.90 -40.30 2.17
N VAL A 18 18.89 -38.95 2.26
CA VAL A 18 17.83 -38.12 1.70
C VAL A 18 17.99 -38.14 0.18
N THR A 19 17.23 -38.99 -0.49
CA THR A 19 17.06 -38.97 -1.93
C THR A 19 16.23 -37.75 -2.27
N VAL A 20 16.89 -36.64 -2.65
CA VAL A 20 16.22 -35.47 -3.25
C VAL A 20 15.71 -35.94 -4.61
N VAL A 21 14.44 -36.32 -4.66
CA VAL A 21 13.71 -36.48 -5.92
C VAL A 21 13.54 -35.11 -6.50
N LEU A 22 14.44 -34.72 -7.40
CA LEU A 22 14.21 -33.58 -8.32
C LEU A 22 13.02 -33.97 -9.23
N LEU A 23 11.82 -33.68 -8.76
CA LEU A 23 10.66 -33.62 -9.64
C LEU A 23 10.97 -32.54 -10.67
N PRO A 24 10.90 -32.84 -11.99
CA PRO A 24 10.95 -31.77 -12.99
C PRO A 24 9.77 -30.86 -12.66
N THR A 25 10.05 -29.62 -12.28
CA THR A 25 9.04 -28.55 -12.26
C THR A 25 8.62 -28.41 -13.72
N THR A 26 7.56 -29.13 -14.11
CA THR A 26 6.82 -28.77 -15.33
C THR A 26 6.51 -27.29 -15.17
N GLY A 27 7.09 -26.45 -16.01
CA GLY A 27 6.81 -25.03 -16.04
C GLY A 27 5.30 -24.87 -16.15
N ALA A 28 4.63 -24.66 -15.02
CA ALA A 28 3.21 -24.33 -15.02
C ALA A 28 3.11 -22.96 -15.69
N ALA A 29 2.39 -22.89 -16.80
CA ALA A 29 2.15 -21.63 -17.49
C ALA A 29 1.69 -20.59 -16.47
N GLN A 30 2.35 -19.44 -16.44
CA GLN A 30 2.09 -18.38 -15.47
C GLN A 30 0.69 -17.80 -15.72
N SER A 31 -0.21 -17.92 -14.73
CA SER A 31 -1.53 -17.33 -14.81
C SER A 31 -1.54 -15.88 -14.30
N LEU A 32 -2.58 -15.11 -14.68
CA LEU A 32 -2.75 -13.74 -14.19
C LEU A 32 -2.88 -13.71 -12.65
N GLU A 33 -3.59 -14.66 -12.06
CA GLU A 33 -3.80 -14.78 -10.61
C GLU A 33 -2.45 -14.99 -9.89
N GLN A 34 -1.57 -15.83 -10.44
CA GLN A 34 -0.24 -16.05 -9.89
C GLN A 34 0.64 -14.80 -10.00
N ALA A 35 0.55 -14.07 -11.11
CA ALA A 35 1.28 -12.83 -11.31
C ALA A 35 0.85 -11.76 -10.30
N VAL A 36 -0.47 -11.58 -10.11
CA VAL A 36 -1.01 -10.64 -9.13
C VAL A 36 -0.64 -11.06 -7.70
N ALA A 37 -0.78 -12.33 -7.33
CA ALA A 37 -0.39 -12.83 -6.01
C ALA A 37 1.10 -12.58 -5.72
N SER A 38 1.98 -12.86 -6.69
CA SER A 38 3.42 -12.59 -6.56
C SER A 38 3.72 -11.09 -6.39
N ALA A 39 3.02 -10.23 -7.12
CA ALA A 39 3.18 -8.79 -7.01
C ALA A 39 2.72 -8.29 -5.63
N LEU A 40 1.57 -8.73 -5.13
CA LEU A 40 1.07 -8.36 -3.80
C LEU A 40 2.04 -8.75 -2.68
N ASP A 41 2.72 -9.88 -2.82
CA ASP A 41 3.70 -10.37 -1.84
C ASP A 41 5.01 -9.56 -1.85
N THR A 42 5.45 -9.13 -3.03
CA THR A 42 6.82 -8.61 -3.21
C THR A 42 6.88 -7.10 -3.45
N HIS A 43 5.80 -6.47 -3.93
CA HIS A 43 5.85 -5.09 -4.38
C HIS A 43 6.03 -4.09 -3.22
N PRO A 44 6.97 -3.12 -3.33
CA PRO A 44 7.25 -2.17 -2.26
C PRO A 44 6.06 -1.30 -1.84
N GLN A 45 5.15 -0.97 -2.77
CA GLN A 45 3.95 -0.18 -2.50
C GLN A 45 3.02 -0.88 -1.49
N ILE A 46 2.82 -2.19 -1.65
CA ILE A 46 1.99 -2.96 -0.71
C ILE A 46 2.67 -3.06 0.66
N ARG A 47 3.99 -3.30 0.68
CA ARG A 47 4.75 -3.30 1.93
C ARG A 47 4.69 -1.96 2.64
N GLN A 48 4.71 -0.84 1.89
CA GLN A 48 4.56 0.50 2.47
C GLN A 48 3.17 0.68 3.09
N ALA A 49 2.11 0.34 2.36
CA ALA A 49 0.73 0.45 2.85
C ALA A 49 0.50 -0.48 4.07
N PHE A 50 1.01 -1.71 4.03
CA PHE A 50 0.94 -2.65 5.14
C PHE A 50 1.66 -2.14 6.39
N ASN A 51 2.90 -1.64 6.25
CA ASN A 51 3.63 -1.10 7.40
C ASN A 51 2.97 0.16 7.97
N ARG A 52 2.32 0.98 7.12
CA ARG A 52 1.52 2.12 7.59
C ARG A 52 0.34 1.64 8.43
N PHE A 53 -0.41 0.67 7.94
CA PHE A 53 -1.50 0.05 8.68
C PHE A 53 -1.02 -0.53 10.04
N LYS A 54 0.10 -1.28 10.05
CA LYS A 54 0.67 -1.81 11.29
C LYS A 54 1.14 -0.72 12.26
N ALA A 55 1.64 0.39 11.75
CA ALA A 55 1.99 1.55 12.59
C ALA A 55 0.73 2.16 13.23
N SER A 56 -0.39 2.22 12.53
CA SER A 56 -1.66 2.70 13.07
C SER A 56 -2.24 1.76 14.13
N GLU A 57 -2.04 0.43 14.02
CA GLU A 57 -2.38 -0.52 15.09
C GLU A 57 -1.60 -0.24 16.39
N GLU A 58 -0.32 0.09 16.28
CA GLU A 58 0.48 0.44 17.46
C GLU A 58 0.05 1.79 18.09
N LEU A 59 -0.52 2.71 17.28
CA LEU A 59 -1.11 3.94 17.81
C LEU A 59 -2.36 3.68 18.67
N ILE A 60 -3.13 2.62 18.39
CA ILE A 60 -4.24 2.19 19.27
C ILE A 60 -3.69 1.83 20.64
N LYS A 61 -2.66 0.97 20.72
CA LYS A 61 -2.01 0.57 21.99
C LYS A 61 -1.43 1.78 22.71
N GLN A 62 -0.89 2.75 21.96
CA GLN A 62 -0.41 4.00 22.54
C GLN A 62 -1.55 4.82 23.14
N ALA A 63 -2.70 4.92 22.48
CA ALA A 63 -3.87 5.61 23.03
C ALA A 63 -4.44 4.87 24.25
N GLU A 64 -4.50 3.53 24.22
CA GLU A 64 -4.92 2.67 25.33
C GLU A 64 -4.02 2.83 26.56
N SER A 65 -2.74 3.19 26.36
CA SER A 65 -1.84 3.46 27.49
C SER A 65 -2.33 4.56 28.42
N GLY A 66 -3.21 5.46 27.93
CA GLY A 66 -3.89 6.46 28.76
C GLY A 66 -4.81 5.88 29.84
N TYR A 67 -5.17 4.60 29.78
CA TYR A 67 -5.91 3.89 30.83
C TYR A 67 -5.01 3.32 31.93
N TYR A 68 -3.70 3.25 31.71
CA TYR A 68 -2.74 2.66 32.62
C TYR A 68 -1.96 3.74 33.37
N PRO A 69 -1.42 3.42 34.58
CA PRO A 69 -0.57 4.35 35.29
C PRO A 69 0.78 4.54 34.59
N THR A 70 1.32 5.77 34.66
CA THR A 70 2.73 6.03 34.39
C THR A 70 3.54 5.85 35.69
N LEU A 71 4.72 5.27 35.58
CA LEU A 71 5.68 5.12 36.63
C LEU A 71 7.00 5.74 36.22
N ASP A 72 7.39 6.81 36.90
CA ASP A 72 8.60 7.55 36.58
C ASP A 72 9.61 7.38 37.76
N PHE A 73 10.89 7.25 37.42
CA PHE A 73 12.02 7.25 38.33
C PHE A 73 12.93 8.41 37.98
N ASP A 74 13.23 9.22 38.96
CA ASP A 74 14.19 10.32 38.84
C ASP A 74 15.30 10.19 39.88
N ALA A 75 16.52 10.54 39.49
CA ALA A 75 17.65 10.61 40.39
C ALA A 75 18.57 11.75 39.96
N GLY A 76 18.99 12.53 40.93
CA GLY A 76 19.83 13.67 40.72
C GLY A 76 20.98 13.77 41.74
N ILE A 77 22.10 14.36 41.31
CA ILE A 77 23.15 14.85 42.17
C ILE A 77 23.58 16.21 41.64
N GLY A 78 23.62 17.18 42.55
CA GLY A 78 23.93 18.52 42.16
C GLY A 78 24.56 19.32 43.31
N ARG A 79 25.03 20.51 42.97
CA ARG A 79 25.46 21.49 43.95
C ARG A 79 24.42 22.60 43.99
N GLU A 80 23.84 22.81 45.14
CA GLU A 80 22.83 23.85 45.37
C GLU A 80 23.52 25.01 46.10
N TRP A 81 23.25 26.22 45.63
CA TRP A 81 23.69 27.43 46.26
C TRP A 81 22.43 28.28 46.54
N THR A 82 22.18 28.47 47.83
CA THR A 82 20.97 29.17 48.28
C THR A 82 21.31 30.35 49.15
N GLU A 83 20.84 31.51 48.77
CA GLU A 83 20.74 32.70 49.60
C GLU A 83 19.24 33.06 49.72
N SER A 84 18.75 33.10 50.96
CA SER A 84 17.33 33.30 51.24
C SER A 84 17.13 34.22 52.48
N PRO A 85 15.92 34.74 52.71
CA PRO A 85 15.62 35.44 53.94
C PRO A 85 15.86 34.61 55.22
N SER A 86 15.75 33.29 55.15
CA SER A 86 16.05 32.38 56.25
C SER A 86 17.54 32.29 56.49
N THR A 87 18.34 32.07 55.44
CA THR A 87 19.83 31.98 55.59
C THR A 87 20.44 33.29 56.04
N ARG A 88 19.93 34.44 55.60
CA ARG A 88 20.36 35.76 56.09
C ARG A 88 19.96 35.99 57.55
N ARG A 89 18.79 35.51 58.02
CA ARG A 89 18.38 35.58 59.39
C ARG A 89 19.27 34.73 60.28
N ASP A 90 19.61 33.54 59.83
CA ASP A 90 20.48 32.61 60.53
C ASP A 90 21.90 33.14 60.60
N SER A 91 22.39 33.78 59.54
CA SER A 91 23.66 34.52 59.55
C SER A 91 23.69 35.61 60.63
N ALA A 92 22.61 36.42 60.70
CA ALA A 92 22.51 37.50 61.70
C ALA A 92 22.41 36.98 63.15
N GLN A 93 21.79 35.78 63.34
CA GLN A 93 21.52 35.23 64.66
C GLN A 93 22.73 34.36 65.15
N TYR A 94 23.37 33.62 64.25
CA TYR A 94 24.37 32.59 64.62
C TYR A 94 25.78 32.93 64.09
N GLY A 95 25.95 33.99 63.26
CA GLY A 95 27.24 34.40 62.74
C GLY A 95 27.79 33.49 61.66
N VAL A 96 26.93 32.72 60.96
CA VAL A 96 27.28 31.85 59.82
C VAL A 96 27.21 32.65 58.50
N GLY A 97 27.64 32.05 57.37
CA GLY A 97 27.50 32.72 56.06
C GLY A 97 26.06 32.99 55.67
N GLU A 98 25.84 34.03 54.89
CA GLU A 98 24.49 34.34 54.33
C GLU A 98 24.11 33.38 53.22
N GLU A 99 25.11 32.72 52.64
CA GLU A 99 25.01 31.75 51.55
C GLU A 99 25.22 30.35 52.09
N VAL A 100 24.38 29.40 51.67
CA VAL A 100 24.50 27.97 51.99
C VAL A 100 24.79 27.21 50.69
N GLU A 101 25.90 26.49 50.71
CA GLU A 101 26.34 25.64 49.60
C GLU A 101 26.16 24.17 50.01
N LEU A 102 25.36 23.41 49.28
CA LEU A 102 25.02 22.04 49.63
C LEU A 102 25.26 21.12 48.42
N THR A 103 25.75 19.93 48.69
CA THR A 103 25.73 18.83 47.71
C THR A 103 24.44 18.04 47.88
N ARG A 104 23.50 18.25 46.98
CA ARG A 104 22.18 17.63 47.02
C ARG A 104 22.18 16.33 46.22
N ARG A 105 21.66 15.29 46.82
CA ARG A 105 21.27 14.04 46.14
C ARG A 105 19.77 13.89 46.26
N GLU A 106 19.15 13.44 45.16
CA GLU A 106 17.73 13.20 45.15
C GLU A 106 17.41 11.89 44.41
N ILE A 107 16.47 11.15 44.91
CA ILE A 107 15.90 9.96 44.29
C ILE A 107 14.39 10.07 44.46
N GLY A 108 13.66 9.94 43.36
CA GLY A 108 12.23 9.98 43.33
C GLY A 108 11.63 8.83 42.55
N VAL A 109 10.49 8.35 43.02
CA VAL A 109 9.60 7.45 42.25
C VAL A 109 8.22 8.05 42.30
N SER A 110 7.61 8.24 41.13
CA SER A 110 6.24 8.75 41.04
C SER A 110 5.37 7.85 40.17
N LEU A 111 4.16 7.58 40.62
CA LEU A 111 3.12 6.89 39.89
C LEU A 111 1.95 7.84 39.72
N ARG A 112 1.52 8.01 38.48
CA ARG A 112 0.34 8.80 38.13
C ARG A 112 -0.67 7.95 37.39
N GLN A 113 -1.91 7.90 37.90
CA GLN A 113 -3.06 7.26 37.23
C GLN A 113 -4.13 8.27 36.96
N VAL A 114 -4.52 8.38 35.69
CA VAL A 114 -5.71 9.15 35.30
C VAL A 114 -6.95 8.33 35.68
N LEU A 115 -7.80 8.87 36.53
CA LEU A 115 -9.05 8.23 36.94
C LEU A 115 -10.23 8.71 36.09
N PHE A 116 -10.19 9.99 35.69
CA PHE A 116 -11.19 10.60 34.81
C PHE A 116 -10.60 11.82 34.11
N ASN A 117 -10.85 11.95 32.80
CA ASN A 117 -10.41 13.07 31.98
C ASN A 117 -11.49 13.52 30.98
N GLY A 118 -12.75 13.44 31.37
CA GLY A 118 -13.85 13.87 30.48
C GLY A 118 -14.03 13.00 29.24
N PHE A 119 -13.74 11.69 29.35
CA PHE A 119 -13.80 10.71 28.24
C PHE A 119 -12.75 10.94 27.13
N GLN A 120 -11.76 11.79 27.35
CA GLN A 120 -10.73 12.09 26.36
C GLN A 120 -10.01 10.80 25.92
N THR A 121 -9.47 10.00 26.85
CA THR A 121 -8.77 8.73 26.53
C THR A 121 -9.66 7.78 25.73
N MET A 122 -10.94 7.65 26.10
CA MET A 122 -11.87 6.78 25.39
C MET A 122 -12.04 7.21 23.93
N ASN A 123 -12.24 8.50 23.70
CA ASN A 123 -12.42 9.03 22.34
C ASN A 123 -11.10 9.04 21.54
N GLU A 124 -9.94 9.16 22.19
CA GLU A 124 -8.63 9.03 21.54
C GLU A 124 -8.36 7.58 21.09
N VAL A 125 -8.73 6.59 21.89
CA VAL A 125 -8.70 5.18 21.47
C VAL A 125 -9.63 4.95 20.29
N GLU A 126 -10.88 5.40 20.40
CA GLU A 126 -11.87 5.28 19.32
C GLU A 126 -11.39 5.96 18.01
N ARG A 127 -10.77 7.14 18.10
CA ARG A 127 -10.12 7.81 16.97
C ARG A 127 -9.05 6.93 16.34
N SER A 128 -8.14 6.39 17.16
CA SER A 128 -7.03 5.57 16.66
C SER A 128 -7.52 4.25 16.02
N GLU A 129 -8.60 3.64 16.55
CA GLU A 129 -9.25 2.48 15.94
C GLU A 129 -9.80 2.80 14.54
N TYR A 130 -10.47 3.95 14.36
CA TYR A 130 -10.95 4.37 13.04
C TYR A 130 -9.83 4.75 12.08
N GLU A 131 -8.75 5.39 12.56
CA GLU A 131 -7.56 5.68 11.76
C GLU A 131 -6.89 4.38 11.27
N ALA A 132 -6.75 3.38 12.14
CA ALA A 132 -6.23 2.06 11.76
C ALA A 132 -7.14 1.37 10.74
N SER A 133 -8.46 1.45 10.92
CA SER A 133 -9.42 0.93 9.95
C SER A 133 -9.35 1.66 8.59
N ALA A 134 -9.13 2.98 8.60
CA ALA A 134 -8.95 3.77 7.39
C ALA A 134 -7.68 3.35 6.63
N ASP A 135 -6.56 3.18 7.34
CA ASP A 135 -5.29 2.71 6.77
C ASP A 135 -5.39 1.25 6.29
N GLN A 136 -6.16 0.39 6.97
CA GLN A 136 -6.45 -0.96 6.52
C GLN A 136 -7.19 -0.96 5.16
N TRP A 137 -8.26 -0.18 5.04
CA TRP A 137 -8.97 -0.05 3.76
C TRP A 137 -8.14 0.62 2.67
N ALA A 138 -7.23 1.54 3.03
CA ALA A 138 -6.26 2.12 2.09
C ALA A 138 -5.25 1.07 1.58
N LEU A 139 -4.86 0.08 2.41
CA LEU A 139 -4.07 -1.07 1.97
C LEU A 139 -4.83 -1.90 0.93
N PHE A 140 -6.13 -2.19 1.16
CA PHE A 140 -6.95 -2.90 0.17
C PHE A 140 -7.13 -2.10 -1.12
N SER A 141 -7.31 -0.78 -1.05
CA SER A 141 -7.35 0.08 -2.23
C SER A 141 -6.03 -0.01 -3.03
N SER A 142 -4.91 0.08 -2.34
CA SER A 142 -3.58 -0.05 -2.97
C SER A 142 -3.37 -1.43 -3.62
N ALA A 143 -3.92 -2.49 -3.02
CA ALA A 143 -3.86 -3.84 -3.56
C ALA A 143 -4.73 -4.00 -4.82
N GLU A 144 -5.94 -3.44 -4.84
CA GLU A 144 -6.83 -3.39 -6.02
C GLU A 144 -6.16 -2.63 -7.18
N ASP A 145 -5.54 -1.49 -6.89
CA ASP A 145 -4.87 -0.68 -7.89
C ASP A 145 -3.63 -1.39 -8.47
N LEU A 146 -2.80 -1.99 -7.62
CA LEU A 146 -1.67 -2.79 -8.07
C LEU A 146 -2.11 -4.01 -8.89
N ALA A 147 -3.18 -4.69 -8.48
CA ALA A 147 -3.76 -5.80 -9.24
C ALA A 147 -4.17 -5.37 -10.65
N LEU A 148 -4.77 -4.19 -10.80
CA LEU A 148 -5.11 -3.63 -12.12
C LEU A 148 -3.85 -3.28 -12.94
N GLU A 149 -2.82 -2.67 -12.32
CA GLU A 149 -1.56 -2.37 -13.00
C GLU A 149 -0.86 -3.64 -13.50
N VAL A 150 -0.81 -4.68 -12.68
CA VAL A 150 -0.26 -5.99 -13.05
C VAL A 150 -1.08 -6.62 -14.17
N THR A 151 -2.41 -6.56 -14.07
CA THR A 151 -3.32 -7.07 -15.11
C THR A 151 -3.08 -6.39 -16.45
N ARG A 152 -2.93 -5.07 -16.46
CA ARG A 152 -2.59 -4.32 -17.68
C ARG A 152 -1.24 -4.74 -18.23
N ALA A 153 -0.20 -4.79 -17.41
CA ALA A 153 1.13 -5.19 -17.86
C ALA A 153 1.16 -6.62 -18.40
N TYR A 154 0.41 -7.54 -17.79
CA TYR A 154 0.24 -8.91 -18.23
C TYR A 154 -0.40 -8.98 -19.63
N LEU A 155 -1.53 -8.30 -19.82
CA LEU A 155 -2.25 -8.28 -21.10
C LEU A 155 -1.49 -7.53 -22.20
N GLU A 156 -0.80 -6.44 -21.85
CA GLU A 156 0.07 -5.70 -22.76
C GLU A 156 1.25 -6.55 -23.27
N PHE A 157 1.84 -7.35 -22.40
CA PHE A 157 2.89 -8.29 -22.79
C PHE A 157 2.35 -9.33 -23.78
N LEU A 158 1.23 -9.99 -23.47
CA LEU A 158 0.59 -10.95 -24.37
C LEU A 158 0.22 -10.32 -25.71
N ARG A 159 -0.35 -9.10 -25.71
CA ARG A 159 -0.66 -8.34 -26.93
C ARG A 159 0.59 -8.10 -27.76
N ALA A 160 1.68 -7.63 -27.13
CA ALA A 160 2.93 -7.36 -27.82
C ALA A 160 3.54 -8.64 -28.43
N GLU A 161 3.47 -9.76 -27.74
CA GLU A 161 3.90 -11.06 -28.24
C GLU A 161 3.10 -11.49 -29.48
N GLN A 162 1.78 -11.36 -29.46
CA GLN A 162 0.93 -11.68 -30.61
C GLN A 162 1.16 -10.72 -31.80
N ILE A 163 1.48 -9.45 -31.53
CA ILE A 163 1.83 -8.49 -32.59
C ILE A 163 3.16 -8.86 -33.25
N VAL A 164 4.15 -9.38 -32.50
CA VAL A 164 5.40 -9.91 -33.08
C VAL A 164 5.11 -11.06 -34.03
N VAL A 165 4.32 -12.06 -33.60
CA VAL A 165 3.91 -13.19 -34.46
C VAL A 165 3.21 -12.72 -35.73
N LEU A 166 2.33 -11.70 -35.60
CA LEU A 166 1.64 -11.12 -36.76
C LEU A 166 2.61 -10.41 -37.71
N ALA A 167 3.60 -9.68 -37.19
CA ALA A 167 4.63 -9.00 -37.97
C ALA A 167 5.60 -9.98 -38.67
N GLU A 168 5.93 -11.10 -38.04
CA GLU A 168 6.72 -12.19 -38.63
C GLU A 168 6.00 -12.78 -39.84
N ARG A 169 4.71 -13.11 -39.71
CA ARG A 169 3.90 -13.61 -40.81
C ARG A 169 3.79 -12.61 -41.97
N ASN A 170 3.65 -11.33 -41.63
CA ASN A 170 3.62 -10.26 -42.66
C ASN A 170 4.96 -10.15 -43.39
N LEU A 171 6.08 -10.24 -42.67
CA LEU A 171 7.42 -10.25 -43.28
C LEU A 171 7.60 -11.47 -44.17
N GLU A 172 7.19 -12.66 -43.76
CA GLU A 172 7.26 -13.89 -44.54
C GLU A 172 6.45 -13.73 -45.85
N SER A 173 5.23 -13.21 -45.83
CA SER A 173 4.44 -12.95 -47.01
C SER A 173 5.14 -11.99 -48.00
N HIS A 174 5.73 -10.91 -47.49
CA HIS A 174 6.46 -9.97 -48.31
C HIS A 174 7.77 -10.56 -48.89
N GLN A 175 8.46 -11.42 -48.17
CA GLN A 175 9.64 -12.12 -48.62
C GLN A 175 9.31 -13.06 -49.80
N ILE A 176 8.22 -13.84 -49.68
CA ILE A 176 7.76 -14.74 -50.76
C ILE A 176 7.44 -13.93 -52.03
N ILE A 177 6.74 -12.81 -51.89
CA ILE A 177 6.40 -11.94 -53.04
C ILE A 177 7.68 -11.33 -53.65
N TYR A 178 8.61 -10.85 -52.83
CA TYR A 178 9.91 -10.35 -53.28
C TYR A 178 10.69 -11.38 -54.12
N ASP A 179 10.79 -12.60 -53.62
CA ASP A 179 11.54 -13.68 -54.31
C ASP A 179 10.92 -14.04 -55.67
N GLN A 180 9.58 -14.06 -55.75
CA GLN A 180 8.87 -14.30 -56.99
C GLN A 180 9.08 -13.16 -58.00
N VAL A 181 9.01 -11.92 -57.58
CA VAL A 181 9.22 -10.76 -58.48
C VAL A 181 10.66 -10.66 -58.92
N LYS A 182 11.60 -10.90 -58.03
CA LYS A 182 13.03 -10.94 -58.33
C LYS A 182 13.34 -11.99 -59.40
N GLN A 183 12.83 -13.21 -59.23
CA GLN A 183 13.03 -14.29 -60.22
C GLN A 183 12.45 -13.91 -61.60
N LYS A 184 11.28 -13.29 -61.65
CA LYS A 184 10.68 -12.80 -62.91
C LYS A 184 11.53 -11.70 -63.55
N THR A 185 12.06 -10.77 -62.77
CA THR A 185 12.89 -9.67 -63.26
C THR A 185 14.25 -10.17 -63.75
N ASP A 186 14.89 -11.07 -63.00
CA ASP A 186 16.19 -11.66 -63.37
C ASP A 186 16.09 -12.49 -64.65
N SER A 187 14.91 -13.08 -64.96
CA SER A 187 14.64 -13.81 -66.21
C SER A 187 14.17 -12.90 -67.34
N GLY A 188 14.13 -11.59 -67.19
CA GLY A 188 13.72 -10.61 -68.18
C GLY A 188 12.22 -10.52 -68.42
N LEU A 189 11.39 -11.18 -67.61
CA LEU A 189 9.93 -11.20 -67.66
C LEU A 189 9.26 -10.20 -66.69
N GLY A 190 10.04 -9.55 -65.82
CA GLY A 190 9.54 -8.59 -64.82
C GLY A 190 10.06 -7.18 -65.02
N SER A 191 9.37 -6.21 -64.38
CA SER A 191 9.76 -4.78 -64.36
C SER A 191 10.75 -4.48 -63.24
N THR A 192 11.77 -3.68 -63.51
CA THR A 192 12.68 -3.14 -62.47
C THR A 192 11.96 -2.22 -61.51
N ALA A 193 10.88 -1.54 -61.96
CA ALA A 193 10.03 -0.72 -61.09
C ALA A 193 9.27 -1.56 -60.04
N ASP A 194 8.73 -2.72 -60.46
CA ASP A 194 8.07 -3.67 -59.54
C ASP A 194 9.04 -4.22 -58.52
N LEU A 195 10.27 -4.58 -58.93
CA LEU A 195 11.31 -5.04 -58.00
C LEU A 195 11.69 -3.97 -56.98
N SER A 196 11.85 -2.73 -57.41
CA SER A 196 12.15 -1.61 -56.49
C SER A 196 11.01 -1.38 -55.48
N GLN A 197 9.76 -1.47 -55.93
CA GLN A 197 8.58 -1.31 -55.07
C GLN A 197 8.49 -2.43 -54.00
N VAL A 198 8.63 -3.70 -54.44
CA VAL A 198 8.63 -4.84 -53.50
C VAL A 198 9.78 -4.75 -52.53
N THR A 199 10.97 -4.32 -52.95
CA THR A 199 12.12 -4.09 -52.05
C THR A 199 11.77 -3.08 -50.97
N GLY A 200 11.10 -1.94 -51.32
CA GLY A 200 10.64 -0.96 -50.36
C GLY A 200 9.60 -1.50 -49.37
N ARG A 201 8.65 -2.34 -49.87
CA ARG A 201 7.64 -2.97 -49.01
C ARG A 201 8.27 -4.01 -48.04
N LEU A 202 9.22 -4.81 -48.52
CA LEU A 202 9.98 -5.76 -47.72
C LEU A 202 10.78 -5.04 -46.59
N ALA A 203 11.46 -3.95 -46.96
CA ALA A 203 12.19 -3.13 -45.95
C ALA A 203 11.26 -2.56 -44.89
N ARG A 204 10.03 -2.16 -45.27
CA ARG A 204 9.00 -1.71 -44.33
C ARG A 204 8.51 -2.84 -43.40
N ALA A 205 8.32 -4.05 -43.94
CA ALA A 205 7.95 -5.22 -43.13
C ALA A 205 9.04 -5.57 -42.11
N HIS A 206 10.32 -5.52 -42.48
CA HIS A 206 11.44 -5.67 -41.55
C HIS A 206 11.41 -4.59 -40.46
N SER A 207 11.19 -3.32 -40.81
CA SER A 207 11.09 -2.22 -39.83
C SER A 207 9.91 -2.43 -38.87
N ASN A 208 8.77 -2.91 -39.34
CA ASN A 208 7.60 -3.20 -38.53
C ASN A 208 7.90 -4.32 -37.52
N LEU A 209 8.60 -5.40 -37.94
CA LEU A 209 9.01 -6.50 -37.06
C LEU A 209 9.96 -5.99 -35.95
N ILE A 210 10.98 -5.21 -36.30
CA ILE A 210 11.93 -4.64 -35.33
C ILE A 210 11.17 -3.76 -34.32
N SER A 211 10.23 -2.95 -34.77
CA SER A 211 9.40 -2.12 -33.89
C SER A 211 8.52 -2.96 -32.95
N ALA A 212 7.93 -4.04 -33.47
CA ALA A 212 7.14 -4.97 -32.65
C ALA A 212 8.00 -5.68 -31.57
N GLN A 213 9.21 -6.11 -31.95
CA GLN A 213 10.17 -6.72 -31.00
C GLN A 213 10.61 -5.74 -29.92
N ASN A 214 10.84 -4.47 -30.28
CA ASN A 214 11.15 -3.44 -29.28
C ASN A 214 9.98 -3.25 -28.30
N ASN A 215 8.74 -3.13 -28.79
CA ASN A 215 7.56 -2.99 -27.94
C ASN A 215 7.36 -4.19 -27.01
N LEU A 216 7.65 -5.40 -27.47
CA LEU A 216 7.63 -6.61 -26.65
C LEU A 216 8.71 -6.56 -25.54
N SER A 217 9.91 -6.07 -25.88
CA SER A 217 10.97 -5.87 -24.89
C SER A 217 10.56 -4.86 -23.80
N ASP A 218 9.94 -3.75 -24.21
CA ASP A 218 9.46 -2.73 -23.28
C ASP A 218 8.34 -3.27 -22.37
N ALA A 219 7.37 -4.00 -22.95
CA ALA A 219 6.31 -4.65 -22.18
C ALA A 219 6.85 -5.66 -21.17
N ARG A 220 7.89 -6.43 -21.55
CA ARG A 220 8.59 -7.36 -20.64
C ARG A 220 9.20 -6.63 -19.44
N ILE A 221 9.86 -5.50 -19.67
CA ILE A 221 10.50 -4.71 -18.60
C ILE A 221 9.44 -4.14 -17.65
N VAL A 222 8.32 -3.64 -18.18
CA VAL A 222 7.20 -3.13 -17.36
C VAL A 222 6.63 -4.25 -16.49
N TYR A 223 6.38 -5.43 -17.07
CA TYR A 223 5.92 -6.59 -16.32
C TYR A 223 6.89 -7.01 -15.22
N GLN A 224 8.20 -7.14 -15.56
CA GLN A 224 9.22 -7.48 -14.57
C GLN A 224 9.32 -6.49 -13.41
N LYS A 225 9.13 -5.20 -13.68
CA LYS A 225 9.12 -4.16 -12.63
C LYS A 225 7.99 -4.39 -11.62
N LEU A 226 6.81 -4.80 -12.08
CA LEU A 226 5.62 -4.97 -11.23
C LEU A 226 5.60 -6.31 -10.51
N VAL A 227 5.93 -7.40 -11.23
CA VAL A 227 5.77 -8.78 -10.72
C VAL A 227 7.07 -9.35 -10.15
N ASN A 228 8.22 -8.73 -10.48
CA ASN A 228 9.57 -9.13 -10.09
C ASN A 228 9.98 -10.53 -10.61
N THR A 229 9.31 -11.04 -11.66
CA THR A 229 9.64 -12.28 -12.35
C THR A 229 9.64 -12.09 -13.85
N THR A 230 10.34 -12.95 -14.60
CA THR A 230 10.26 -12.96 -16.07
C THR A 230 8.94 -13.56 -16.53
N PRO A 231 8.26 -12.96 -17.55
CA PRO A 231 7.08 -13.58 -18.13
C PRO A 231 7.48 -14.83 -18.93
N GLU A 232 6.89 -15.99 -18.62
CA GLU A 232 7.12 -17.25 -19.29
C GLU A 232 5.78 -17.99 -19.48
N ASP A 233 5.53 -18.51 -20.68
CA ASP A 233 4.34 -19.32 -21.05
C ASP A 233 3.02 -18.75 -20.48
N MET A 234 2.74 -17.47 -20.73
CA MET A 234 1.57 -16.79 -20.20
C MET A 234 0.29 -17.21 -20.95
N ARG A 235 -0.82 -17.31 -20.21
CA ARG A 235 -2.14 -17.67 -20.78
C ARG A 235 -3.05 -16.45 -20.84
N ILE A 236 -3.89 -16.38 -21.87
CA ILE A 236 -4.94 -15.35 -21.95
C ILE A 236 -5.95 -15.60 -20.81
N PRO A 237 -6.11 -14.66 -19.89
CA PRO A 237 -7.02 -14.81 -18.76
C PRO A 237 -8.47 -14.62 -19.22
N VAL A 238 -9.40 -15.27 -18.52
CA VAL A 238 -10.84 -15.12 -18.77
C VAL A 238 -11.46 -14.44 -17.54
N PRO A 239 -11.96 -13.20 -17.67
CA PRO A 239 -12.63 -12.52 -16.58
C PRO A 239 -13.85 -13.29 -16.10
N ASP A 240 -14.10 -13.35 -14.77
CA ASP A 240 -15.29 -13.99 -14.22
C ASP A 240 -16.55 -13.22 -14.65
N ALA A 241 -17.33 -13.84 -15.55
CA ALA A 241 -18.51 -13.21 -16.11
C ALA A 241 -19.62 -12.97 -15.08
N LEU A 242 -19.63 -13.75 -13.98
CA LEU A 242 -20.66 -13.63 -12.93
C LEU A 242 -20.43 -12.40 -12.03
N MET A 243 -19.20 -11.92 -11.97
CA MET A 243 -18.83 -10.73 -11.18
C MET A 243 -18.93 -9.43 -11.97
N LEU A 244 -19.07 -9.52 -13.30
CA LEU A 244 -19.24 -8.33 -14.14
C LEU A 244 -20.67 -7.80 -14.03
N PRO A 245 -20.87 -6.48 -13.75
CA PRO A 245 -22.20 -5.89 -13.70
C PRO A 245 -22.90 -5.96 -15.06
N GLU A 246 -24.23 -6.11 -15.04
CA GLU A 246 -25.06 -6.17 -16.25
C GLU A 246 -25.55 -4.80 -16.71
N SER A 247 -25.46 -3.78 -15.84
CA SER A 247 -25.86 -2.40 -16.14
C SER A 247 -24.97 -1.39 -15.44
N LEU A 248 -24.89 -0.17 -16.00
CA LEU A 248 -24.18 0.94 -15.37
C LEU A 248 -24.71 1.25 -13.96
N THR A 249 -26.03 1.17 -13.77
CA THR A 249 -26.65 1.39 -12.44
C THR A 249 -26.14 0.38 -11.43
N GLN A 250 -26.10 -0.90 -11.80
CA GLN A 250 -25.56 -1.95 -10.94
C GLN A 250 -24.08 -1.74 -10.64
N ALA A 251 -23.27 -1.39 -11.65
CA ALA A 251 -21.85 -1.07 -11.48
C ALA A 251 -21.63 0.06 -10.46
N LEU A 252 -22.43 1.13 -10.58
CA LEU A 252 -22.37 2.27 -9.65
C LEU A 252 -22.80 1.89 -8.24
N ASP A 253 -23.81 1.07 -8.07
CA ASP A 253 -24.26 0.61 -6.76
C ASP A 253 -23.25 -0.33 -6.09
N MET A 254 -22.62 -1.23 -6.87
CA MET A 254 -21.51 -2.06 -6.40
C MET A 254 -20.31 -1.18 -5.97
N ALA A 255 -19.91 -0.22 -6.79
CA ALA A 255 -18.81 0.69 -6.49
C ALA A 255 -19.05 1.48 -5.18
N LYS A 256 -20.27 1.99 -4.98
CA LYS A 256 -20.64 2.74 -3.75
C LYS A 256 -20.54 1.90 -2.48
N THR A 257 -20.87 0.63 -2.55
CA THR A 257 -20.94 -0.25 -1.37
C THR A 257 -19.64 -0.98 -1.08
N SER A 258 -18.90 -1.35 -2.14
CA SER A 258 -17.75 -2.26 -2.01
C SER A 258 -16.40 -1.58 -2.12
N HIS A 259 -16.31 -0.39 -2.73
CA HIS A 259 -15.01 0.23 -3.05
C HIS A 259 -14.20 0.56 -1.79
N PRO A 260 -12.96 0.06 -1.65
CA PRO A 260 -12.14 0.24 -0.44
C PRO A 260 -11.86 1.70 -0.10
N THR A 261 -11.64 2.56 -1.10
CA THR A 261 -11.40 3.99 -0.90
C THR A 261 -12.55 4.71 -0.20
N LEU A 262 -13.83 4.35 -0.50
CA LEU A 262 -14.96 4.93 0.20
C LEU A 262 -15.08 4.43 1.64
N LYS A 263 -14.71 3.18 1.88
CA LYS A 263 -14.67 2.61 3.24
C LYS A 263 -13.58 3.29 4.07
N SER A 264 -12.39 3.53 3.50
CA SER A 264 -11.33 4.33 4.13
C SER A 264 -11.83 5.72 4.48
N ALA A 265 -12.36 6.48 3.52
CA ALA A 265 -12.86 7.84 3.74
C ALA A 265 -14.02 7.91 4.77
N ASN A 266 -14.86 6.88 4.87
CA ASN A 266 -15.88 6.78 5.91
C ASN A 266 -15.25 6.66 7.31
N ASN A 267 -14.20 5.86 7.46
CA ASN A 267 -13.48 5.72 8.72
C ASN A 267 -12.75 7.01 9.10
N ASP A 268 -12.20 7.76 8.14
CA ASP A 268 -11.59 9.08 8.38
C ASP A 268 -12.61 10.08 8.95
N ILE A 269 -13.89 10.05 8.51
CA ILE A 269 -14.95 10.87 9.07
C ILE A 269 -15.25 10.48 10.52
N GLN A 270 -15.27 9.17 10.82
CA GLN A 270 -15.50 8.69 12.19
C GLN A 270 -14.31 9.07 13.09
N ALA A 271 -13.07 8.93 12.61
CA ALA A 271 -11.87 9.35 13.34
C ALA A 271 -11.91 10.85 13.66
N ALA A 272 -12.24 11.70 12.69
CA ALA A 272 -12.41 13.15 12.91
C ALA A 272 -13.55 13.45 13.89
N THR A 273 -14.60 12.64 13.92
CA THR A 273 -15.73 12.79 14.88
C THR A 273 -15.28 12.42 16.28
N ALA A 274 -14.57 11.30 16.46
CA ALA A 274 -13.99 10.88 17.73
C ALA A 274 -12.97 11.93 18.24
N GLN A 275 -12.16 12.51 17.35
CA GLN A 275 -11.23 13.59 17.69
C GLN A 275 -11.98 14.83 18.26
N ARG A 276 -13.10 15.23 17.63
CA ARG A 276 -13.91 16.33 18.18
C ARG A 276 -14.46 15.97 19.55
N ASP A 277 -14.90 14.74 19.77
CA ASP A 277 -15.47 14.32 21.04
C ASP A 277 -14.38 14.19 22.12
N ALA A 278 -13.14 13.84 21.76
CA ALA A 278 -11.98 13.92 22.64
C ALA A 278 -11.70 15.36 23.08
N THR A 279 -11.77 16.33 22.17
CA THR A 279 -11.58 17.76 22.50
C THR A 279 -12.62 18.29 23.50
N LYS A 280 -13.83 17.73 23.51
CA LYS A 280 -14.85 18.08 24.52
C LYS A 280 -14.46 17.64 25.93
N GLY A 281 -13.54 16.72 26.08
CA GLY A 281 -12.97 16.33 27.37
C GLY A 281 -12.45 17.52 28.19
N ASN A 282 -11.94 18.56 27.51
CA ASN A 282 -11.46 19.80 28.15
C ASN A 282 -12.55 20.59 28.89
N TYR A 283 -13.83 20.34 28.64
CA TYR A 283 -14.93 20.95 29.38
C TYR A 283 -15.26 20.25 30.68
N TYR A 284 -14.59 19.11 30.97
CA TYR A 284 -14.80 18.35 32.20
C TYR A 284 -13.60 18.47 33.13
N PRO A 285 -13.76 18.21 34.44
CA PRO A 285 -12.65 18.14 35.35
C PRO A 285 -11.79 16.90 35.03
N GLN A 286 -10.49 17.00 35.27
CA GLN A 286 -9.57 15.89 35.29
C GLN A 286 -9.36 15.41 36.72
N VAL A 287 -9.44 14.11 36.96
CA VAL A 287 -9.16 13.49 38.25
C VAL A 287 -7.99 12.52 38.08
N THR A 288 -6.93 12.75 38.87
CA THR A 288 -5.75 11.86 38.89
C THR A 288 -5.54 11.31 40.27
N PHE A 289 -4.95 10.14 40.36
CA PHE A 289 -4.33 9.60 41.53
C PHE A 289 -2.81 9.67 41.36
N ASP A 290 -2.14 10.42 42.24
CA ASP A 290 -0.71 10.61 42.27
C ASP A 290 -0.14 9.97 43.55
N LEU A 291 0.84 9.05 43.39
CA LEU A 291 1.62 8.46 44.47
C LEU A 291 3.09 8.80 44.19
N SER A 292 3.74 9.48 45.13
CA SER A 292 5.16 9.80 45.02
C SER A 292 5.90 9.39 46.27
N ALA A 293 7.12 8.93 46.13
CA ALA A 293 8.08 8.71 47.20
C ALA A 293 9.38 9.40 46.77
N SER A 294 9.88 10.30 47.57
CA SER A 294 11.16 10.97 47.35
C SER A 294 12.08 10.84 48.55
N TRP A 295 13.36 10.77 48.28
CA TRP A 295 14.45 10.83 49.25
C TRP A 295 15.44 11.88 48.78
N ASP A 296 15.66 12.88 49.63
CA ASP A 296 16.58 13.98 49.39
C ASP A 296 17.66 13.94 50.50
N ASP A 297 18.93 14.13 50.14
CA ASP A 297 20.05 14.14 51.10
C ASP A 297 20.99 15.31 50.74
N ASN A 298 21.20 16.18 51.68
CA ASN A 298 22.12 17.32 51.63
C ASN A 298 23.38 17.02 52.41
N LEU A 299 24.43 16.60 51.70
CA LEU A 299 25.65 16.02 52.30
C LEU A 299 26.47 17.00 53.18
N ASP A 300 26.46 18.29 52.83
CA ASP A 300 27.38 19.30 53.39
C ASP A 300 26.69 20.21 54.43
N GLY A 301 25.44 19.91 54.78
CA GLY A 301 24.64 20.70 55.70
C GLY A 301 24.59 20.14 57.13
N ASN A 302 24.02 20.91 58.03
CA ASN A 302 23.71 20.42 59.40
C ASN A 302 22.44 19.57 59.35
N ASP A 303 22.50 18.36 59.88
CA ASP A 303 21.43 17.34 59.84
C ASP A 303 20.46 17.44 61.03
N GLY A 304 20.54 18.50 61.85
CA GLY A 304 19.66 18.66 63.04
C GLY A 304 19.89 17.67 64.19
N THR A 305 20.87 16.80 64.05
CA THR A 305 21.18 15.77 65.07
C THR A 305 22.15 16.26 66.15
N THR A 306 22.66 17.45 66.05
CA THR A 306 23.57 18.04 67.07
C THR A 306 22.80 18.40 68.34
N ALA A 307 23.24 17.86 69.42
CA ALA A 307 22.55 17.90 70.69
C ALA A 307 22.56 19.26 71.44
N ASN A 308 23.05 20.32 70.79
CA ASN A 308 23.13 21.66 71.38
C ASN A 308 22.20 22.63 70.65
N PRO A 309 21.01 22.93 71.19
CA PRO A 309 20.06 23.84 70.53
C PRO A 309 20.56 25.30 70.43
N PHE A 310 21.74 25.62 70.93
CA PHE A 310 22.36 26.94 70.86
C PHE A 310 23.48 27.05 69.84
N ASP A 311 23.95 25.94 69.29
CA ASP A 311 25.08 25.91 68.35
C ASP A 311 24.66 25.56 66.93
N SER A 312 23.38 25.42 66.63
CA SER A 312 22.91 24.99 65.31
C SER A 312 22.21 26.13 64.58
N PRO A 313 22.80 26.66 63.50
CA PRO A 313 22.04 27.40 62.52
C PRO A 313 21.02 26.45 61.85
N ALA A 314 19.92 27.00 61.37
CA ALA A 314 18.81 26.27 60.76
C ALA A 314 19.19 24.98 60.07
N ASP A 315 18.40 23.94 60.28
CA ASP A 315 18.45 22.65 59.61
C ASP A 315 18.42 22.80 58.09
N VAL A 316 19.56 22.86 57.44
CA VAL A 316 19.71 23.04 56.01
C VAL A 316 20.36 21.83 55.33
N GLY A 317 20.76 20.82 56.12
CA GLY A 317 21.41 19.58 55.66
C GLY A 317 20.65 18.33 56.13
N GLY A 318 21.24 17.16 55.85
CA GLY A 318 20.68 15.86 56.19
C GLY A 318 19.69 15.30 55.16
N ASN A 319 19.05 14.20 55.52
CA ASN A 319 18.10 13.52 54.64
C ASN A 319 16.67 13.86 54.97
N SER A 320 15.84 13.88 53.95
CA SER A 320 14.39 14.05 53.99
C SER A 320 13.69 12.95 53.19
N ASP A 321 12.76 12.26 53.81
CA ASP A 321 11.93 11.25 53.16
C ASP A 321 10.49 11.75 53.12
N GLU A 322 9.86 11.67 51.92
CA GLU A 322 8.47 12.03 51.75
C GLU A 322 7.74 10.93 50.95
N VAL A 323 6.59 10.52 51.45
CA VAL A 323 5.65 9.66 50.70
C VAL A 323 4.30 10.36 50.68
N LEU A 324 3.83 10.67 49.46
CA LEU A 324 2.56 11.37 49.25
C LEU A 324 1.63 10.54 48.35
N ALA A 325 0.44 10.23 48.85
CA ALA A 325 -0.65 9.65 48.07
C ALA A 325 -1.83 10.62 48.04
N ILE A 326 -2.19 11.11 46.86
CA ILE A 326 -3.21 12.15 46.70
C ILE A 326 -4.11 11.91 45.50
N VAL A 327 -5.41 12.12 45.67
CA VAL A 327 -6.34 12.28 44.54
C VAL A 327 -6.47 13.76 44.24
N ARG A 328 -6.13 14.13 43.01
CA ARG A 328 -6.15 15.53 42.56
C ARG A 328 -7.26 15.75 41.56
N LEU A 329 -8.04 16.79 41.76
CA LEU A 329 -9.03 17.26 40.78
C LEU A 329 -8.57 18.62 40.23
N ASN A 330 -8.37 18.63 38.91
CA ASN A 330 -8.06 19.86 38.16
C ASN A 330 -9.24 20.21 37.26
N TYR A 331 -9.72 21.43 37.38
CA TYR A 331 -10.80 21.92 36.51
C TYR A 331 -10.48 23.33 36.03
N ASN A 332 -10.32 23.48 34.72
CA ASN A 332 -10.10 24.77 34.12
C ASN A 332 -11.46 25.48 33.92
N LEU A 333 -11.76 26.49 34.73
CA LEU A 333 -13.01 27.23 34.66
C LEU A 333 -13.07 28.20 33.46
N PHE A 334 -11.94 28.66 32.98
CA PHE A 334 -11.88 29.62 31.88
C PHE A 334 -10.50 29.55 31.16
N SER A 335 -10.51 29.14 29.91
CA SER A 335 -9.31 28.98 29.06
C SER A 335 -9.14 30.17 28.05
N GLY A 336 -9.79 31.31 28.29
CA GLY A 336 -9.71 32.42 27.32
C GLY A 336 -10.42 32.15 25.98
N GLY A 337 -11.27 31.13 25.91
CA GLY A 337 -11.98 30.73 24.68
C GLY A 337 -11.21 29.67 23.82
N ALA A 338 -10.06 29.19 24.31
CA ALA A 338 -9.25 28.20 23.58
C ALA A 338 -10.02 26.90 23.32
N ASP A 339 -10.74 26.37 24.32
CA ASP A 339 -11.47 25.11 24.18
C ASP A 339 -12.59 25.20 23.14
N ARG A 340 -13.31 26.30 23.13
CA ARG A 340 -14.35 26.59 22.11
C ARG A 340 -13.72 26.71 20.70
N ALA A 341 -12.50 27.27 20.60
CA ALA A 341 -11.80 27.36 19.32
C ALA A 341 -11.36 25.98 18.82
N ARG A 342 -10.80 25.11 19.70
CA ARG A 342 -10.43 23.73 19.39
C ARG A 342 -11.63 22.89 18.96
N GLU A 343 -12.77 23.00 19.66
CA GLU A 343 -13.99 22.29 19.25
C GLU A 343 -14.48 22.72 17.86
N ARG A 344 -14.40 24.02 17.53
CA ARG A 344 -14.77 24.52 16.19
C ARG A 344 -13.77 24.09 15.13
N GLU A 345 -12.48 24.09 15.43
CA GLU A 345 -11.43 23.51 14.57
C GLU A 345 -11.75 22.06 14.23
N ALA A 346 -11.98 21.22 15.23
CA ALA A 346 -12.34 19.82 15.03
C ALA A 346 -13.64 19.64 14.22
N ALA A 347 -14.63 20.53 14.40
CA ALA A 347 -15.84 20.51 13.58
C ALA A 347 -15.57 20.86 12.10
N TYR A 348 -14.62 21.75 11.81
CA TYR A 348 -14.19 22.03 10.45
C TYR A 348 -13.41 20.85 9.85
N SER A 349 -12.58 20.14 10.63
CA SER A 349 -11.88 18.92 10.18
C SER A 349 -12.87 17.81 9.79
N ILE A 350 -14.00 17.65 10.51
CA ILE A 350 -15.05 16.72 10.08
C ILE A 350 -15.64 17.14 8.71
N ASN A 351 -15.85 18.45 8.50
CA ASN A 351 -16.38 18.93 7.22
C ASN A 351 -15.35 18.75 6.07
N GLU A 352 -14.06 18.89 6.36
CA GLU A 352 -12.96 18.60 5.44
C GLU A 352 -12.98 17.11 5.06
N SER A 353 -13.01 16.18 6.04
CA SER A 353 -13.09 14.74 5.77
C SER A 353 -14.33 14.36 4.94
N LYS A 354 -15.49 15.01 5.20
CA LYS A 354 -16.69 14.82 4.37
C LYS A 354 -16.51 15.34 2.94
N ALA A 355 -15.79 16.43 2.75
CA ALA A 355 -15.51 16.96 1.42
C ALA A 355 -14.56 16.01 0.64
N ILE A 356 -13.54 15.48 1.29
CA ILE A 356 -12.64 14.46 0.73
C ILE A 356 -13.42 13.19 0.34
N GLN A 357 -14.34 12.72 1.19
CA GLN A 357 -15.20 11.58 0.84
C GLN A 357 -16.07 11.88 -0.39
N GLN A 358 -16.62 13.09 -0.50
CA GLN A 358 -17.44 13.49 -1.66
C GLN A 358 -16.60 13.56 -2.93
N GLU A 359 -15.35 13.99 -2.86
CA GLU A 359 -14.42 13.98 -3.98
C GLU A 359 -14.13 12.54 -4.41
N ALA A 360 -13.70 11.68 -3.49
CA ALA A 360 -13.49 10.26 -3.75
C ALA A 360 -14.73 9.57 -4.37
N TYR A 361 -15.92 9.92 -3.89
CA TYR A 361 -17.16 9.42 -4.47
C TYR A 361 -17.35 9.84 -5.94
N ARG A 362 -17.04 11.09 -6.28
CA ARG A 362 -17.14 11.59 -7.66
C ARG A 362 -16.13 10.90 -8.57
N ASP A 363 -14.91 10.72 -8.10
CA ASP A 363 -13.83 10.05 -8.84
C ASP A 363 -14.19 8.58 -9.13
N ILE A 364 -14.78 7.90 -8.15
CA ILE A 364 -15.25 6.52 -8.31
C ILE A 364 -16.42 6.44 -9.31
N VAL A 365 -17.38 7.37 -9.23
CA VAL A 365 -18.49 7.43 -10.20
C VAL A 365 -17.96 7.69 -11.61
N GLU A 366 -17.03 8.63 -11.78
CA GLU A 366 -16.38 8.92 -13.05
C GLU A 366 -15.62 7.69 -13.57
N GLY A 367 -14.73 7.10 -12.74
CA GLY A 367 -13.92 5.93 -13.09
C GLY A 367 -14.77 4.72 -13.50
N THR A 368 -15.85 4.46 -12.75
CA THR A 368 -16.80 3.37 -13.05
C THR A 368 -17.54 3.62 -14.35
N THR A 369 -18.00 4.86 -14.58
CA THR A 369 -18.71 5.23 -15.81
C THR A 369 -17.80 5.13 -17.03
N LEU A 370 -16.54 5.59 -16.92
CA LEU A 370 -15.55 5.47 -17.99
C LEU A 370 -15.22 4.00 -18.30
N ALA A 371 -15.06 3.16 -17.27
CA ALA A 371 -14.79 1.73 -17.44
C ALA A 371 -15.97 1.00 -18.12
N TRP A 372 -17.20 1.32 -17.71
CA TRP A 372 -18.41 0.81 -18.33
C TRP A 372 -18.51 1.20 -19.82
N ASN A 373 -18.36 2.49 -20.11
CA ASN A 373 -18.43 3.00 -21.49
C ASN A 373 -17.36 2.38 -22.38
N ALA A 374 -16.13 2.23 -21.87
CA ALA A 374 -15.04 1.61 -22.63
C ALA A 374 -15.42 0.17 -23.04
N ARG A 375 -15.93 -0.65 -22.10
CA ARG A 375 -16.40 -2.01 -22.40
C ARG A 375 -17.52 -2.02 -23.43
N GLU A 376 -18.51 -1.16 -23.27
CA GLU A 376 -19.67 -1.10 -24.18
C GLU A 376 -19.29 -0.73 -25.61
N PHE A 377 -18.49 0.31 -25.78
CA PHE A 377 -18.05 0.76 -27.10
C PHE A 377 -17.06 -0.21 -27.76
N LEU A 378 -16.15 -0.81 -27.00
CA LEU A 378 -15.23 -1.83 -27.52
C LEU A 378 -15.99 -3.07 -28.01
N ASN A 379 -17.01 -3.52 -27.29
CA ASN A 379 -17.85 -4.65 -27.71
C ASN A 379 -18.55 -4.37 -29.06
N GLN A 380 -19.07 -3.16 -29.28
CA GLN A 380 -19.64 -2.74 -30.56
C GLN A 380 -18.60 -2.64 -31.66
N GLN A 381 -17.43 -2.04 -31.36
CA GLN A 381 -16.34 -1.86 -32.32
C GLN A 381 -15.78 -3.19 -32.82
N MET A 382 -15.62 -4.17 -31.94
CA MET A 382 -15.07 -5.48 -32.29
C MET A 382 -15.89 -6.22 -33.36
N GLN A 383 -17.20 -6.02 -33.45
CA GLN A 383 -18.02 -6.60 -34.50
C GLN A 383 -17.59 -6.10 -35.90
N TYR A 384 -17.38 -4.79 -36.04
CA TYR A 384 -16.96 -4.21 -37.31
C TYR A 384 -15.50 -4.50 -37.64
N LEU A 385 -14.62 -4.53 -36.66
CA LEU A 385 -13.23 -4.93 -36.87
C LEU A 385 -13.11 -6.40 -37.31
N ARG A 386 -13.94 -7.30 -36.78
CA ARG A 386 -14.01 -8.69 -37.26
C ARG A 386 -14.47 -8.77 -38.69
N GLN A 387 -15.53 -8.05 -39.06
CA GLN A 387 -16.02 -7.99 -40.46
C GLN A 387 -14.92 -7.42 -41.39
N HIS A 388 -14.18 -6.41 -40.93
CA HIS A 388 -13.06 -5.84 -41.69
C HIS A 388 -11.96 -6.88 -41.92
N VAL A 389 -11.58 -7.66 -40.92
CA VAL A 389 -10.59 -8.74 -41.06
C VAL A 389 -11.07 -9.80 -42.06
N GLU A 390 -12.34 -10.25 -41.97
CA GLU A 390 -12.92 -11.26 -42.86
C GLU A 390 -12.91 -10.77 -44.30
N ALA A 391 -13.41 -9.55 -44.56
CA ALA A 391 -13.43 -8.96 -45.89
C ALA A 391 -12.02 -8.75 -46.46
N SER A 392 -11.05 -8.35 -45.61
CA SER A 392 -9.66 -8.19 -46.04
C SER A 392 -9.01 -9.50 -46.41
N ILE A 393 -9.32 -10.62 -45.71
CA ILE A 393 -8.86 -11.96 -46.05
C ILE A 393 -9.40 -12.37 -47.42
N GLU A 394 -10.70 -12.19 -47.67
CA GLU A 394 -11.33 -12.54 -48.93
C GLU A 394 -10.75 -11.72 -50.08
N THR A 395 -10.58 -10.41 -49.89
CA THR A 395 -10.00 -9.50 -50.87
C THR A 395 -8.57 -9.91 -51.23
N ARG A 396 -7.73 -10.18 -50.22
CA ARG A 396 -6.34 -10.60 -50.42
C ARG A 396 -6.26 -11.90 -51.19
N ASN A 397 -7.06 -12.90 -50.84
CA ASN A 397 -7.07 -14.19 -51.53
C ASN A 397 -7.52 -14.00 -53.00
N ALA A 398 -8.57 -13.23 -53.24
CA ALA A 398 -9.05 -12.97 -54.61
C ALA A 398 -8.02 -12.22 -55.47
N TYR A 399 -7.33 -11.22 -54.89
CA TYR A 399 -6.30 -10.46 -55.61
C TYR A 399 -5.05 -11.29 -55.88
N GLU A 400 -4.64 -12.16 -55.00
CA GLU A 400 -3.55 -13.12 -55.18
C GLU A 400 -3.86 -14.07 -56.34
N ASP A 401 -5.07 -14.63 -56.43
CA ASP A 401 -5.49 -15.53 -57.48
C ASP A 401 -5.60 -14.81 -58.85
N GLN A 402 -6.17 -13.62 -58.86
CA GLN A 402 -6.24 -12.79 -60.07
C GLN A 402 -4.84 -12.36 -60.57
N PHE A 403 -3.90 -12.09 -59.66
CA PHE A 403 -2.53 -11.77 -60.03
C PHE A 403 -1.83 -12.97 -60.70
N LYS A 404 -2.03 -14.19 -60.15
CA LYS A 404 -1.51 -15.43 -60.79
C LYS A 404 -2.02 -15.62 -62.20
N LEU A 405 -3.26 -15.18 -62.48
CA LEU A 405 -3.89 -15.22 -63.79
C LEU A 405 -3.52 -14.00 -64.70
N GLY A 406 -2.72 -13.06 -64.21
CA GLY A 406 -2.35 -11.85 -64.95
C GLY A 406 -3.44 -10.81 -65.03
N GLN A 407 -4.52 -10.90 -64.27
CA GLN A 407 -5.67 -9.99 -64.29
C GLN A 407 -5.56 -8.83 -63.26
N ARG A 408 -4.58 -8.88 -62.37
CA ARG A 408 -4.31 -7.86 -61.36
C ARG A 408 -2.84 -7.47 -61.33
N THR A 409 -2.58 -6.27 -60.82
CA THR A 409 -1.22 -5.78 -60.65
C THR A 409 -0.62 -6.27 -59.35
N LEU A 410 0.72 -6.32 -59.27
CA LEU A 410 1.43 -6.62 -58.05
C LEU A 410 1.10 -5.60 -56.93
N ILE A 411 0.86 -4.34 -57.28
CA ILE A 411 0.52 -3.27 -56.34
C ILE A 411 -0.75 -3.63 -55.57
N ASP A 412 -1.78 -4.11 -56.30
CA ASP A 412 -3.07 -4.47 -55.67
C ASP A 412 -2.90 -5.58 -54.65
N VAL A 413 -2.04 -6.58 -54.91
CA VAL A 413 -1.74 -7.67 -53.97
C VAL A 413 -1.01 -7.14 -52.74
N LEU A 414 0.02 -6.32 -52.94
CA LEU A 414 0.80 -5.75 -51.83
C LEU A 414 -0.02 -4.83 -50.95
N ASP A 415 -0.94 -4.05 -51.53
CA ASP A 415 -1.82 -3.19 -50.77
C ASP A 415 -2.86 -4.00 -49.96
N SER A 416 -3.41 -5.08 -50.56
CA SER A 416 -4.32 -5.98 -49.84
C SER A 416 -3.65 -6.72 -48.71
N GLU A 417 -2.38 -7.13 -48.84
CA GLU A 417 -1.57 -7.72 -47.74
C GLU A 417 -1.35 -6.73 -46.59
N ASN A 418 -1.05 -5.46 -46.93
CA ASN A 418 -0.88 -4.42 -45.93
C ASN A 418 -2.20 -4.10 -45.21
N GLU A 419 -3.31 -4.05 -45.94
CA GLU A 419 -4.66 -3.84 -45.40
C GLU A 419 -5.02 -4.96 -44.42
N LEU A 420 -4.82 -6.22 -44.84
CA LEU A 420 -5.07 -7.39 -43.96
C LEU A 420 -4.19 -7.35 -42.69
N PHE A 421 -2.92 -6.97 -42.81
CA PHE A 421 -2.03 -6.83 -41.67
C PHE A 421 -2.55 -5.75 -40.70
N GLN A 422 -2.97 -4.59 -41.19
CA GLN A 422 -3.51 -3.52 -40.35
C GLN A 422 -4.84 -3.95 -39.70
N ALA A 423 -5.78 -4.53 -40.48
CA ALA A 423 -7.05 -5.01 -39.96
C ALA A 423 -6.88 -6.03 -38.81
N ARG A 424 -5.95 -7.01 -38.98
CA ARG A 424 -5.63 -7.99 -37.93
C ARG A 424 -5.02 -7.35 -36.69
N ARG A 425 -4.11 -6.39 -36.87
CA ARG A 425 -3.47 -5.67 -35.75
C ARG A 425 -4.50 -4.85 -34.97
N GLU A 426 -5.42 -4.16 -35.66
CA GLU A 426 -6.48 -3.39 -35.02
C GLU A 426 -7.45 -4.27 -34.26
N TYR A 427 -7.88 -5.40 -34.85
CA TYR A 427 -8.74 -6.36 -34.18
C TYR A 427 -8.07 -6.95 -32.93
N LEU A 428 -6.81 -7.37 -33.05
CA LEU A 428 -6.02 -7.90 -31.92
C LEU A 428 -5.89 -6.86 -30.80
N THR A 429 -5.61 -5.60 -31.15
CA THR A 429 -5.53 -4.52 -30.16
C THR A 429 -6.86 -4.33 -29.43
N ALA A 430 -7.97 -4.26 -30.15
CA ALA A 430 -9.29 -4.11 -29.56
C ALA A 430 -9.70 -5.32 -28.67
N GLU A 431 -9.27 -6.53 -29.01
CA GLU A 431 -9.52 -7.73 -28.20
C GLU A 431 -8.85 -7.62 -26.82
N TYR A 432 -7.59 -7.20 -26.77
CA TYR A 432 -6.90 -6.99 -25.49
C TYR A 432 -7.40 -5.76 -24.73
N ASP A 433 -7.77 -4.70 -25.43
CA ASP A 433 -8.37 -3.51 -24.82
C ASP A 433 -9.74 -3.84 -24.16
N ASP A 434 -10.55 -4.73 -24.76
CA ASP A 434 -11.79 -5.22 -24.15
C ASP A 434 -11.51 -6.03 -22.87
N LEU A 435 -10.50 -6.90 -22.88
CA LEU A 435 -10.07 -7.60 -21.66
C LEU A 435 -9.65 -6.62 -20.56
N ILE A 436 -8.83 -5.64 -20.90
CA ILE A 436 -8.40 -4.59 -19.97
C ILE A 436 -9.61 -3.80 -19.42
N ALA A 437 -10.57 -3.46 -20.30
CA ALA A 437 -11.77 -2.73 -19.89
C ALA A 437 -12.65 -3.53 -18.90
N ARG A 438 -12.75 -4.85 -19.08
CA ARG A 438 -13.47 -5.74 -18.14
C ARG A 438 -12.80 -5.78 -16.77
N TYR A 439 -11.49 -5.96 -16.69
CA TYR A 439 -10.75 -5.95 -15.43
C TYR A 439 -10.73 -4.56 -14.78
N ARG A 440 -10.67 -3.48 -15.58
CA ARG A 440 -10.83 -2.12 -15.09
C ARG A 440 -12.21 -1.88 -14.46
N LEU A 441 -13.26 -2.48 -15.01
CA LEU A 441 -14.61 -2.40 -14.44
C LEU A 441 -14.69 -3.13 -13.10
N LEU A 442 -14.07 -4.31 -12.97
CA LEU A 442 -13.97 -5.04 -11.70
C LEU A 442 -13.21 -4.25 -10.63
N ASN A 443 -12.10 -3.60 -11.00
CA ASN A 443 -11.36 -2.73 -10.09
C ASN A 443 -12.22 -1.51 -9.67
N ALA A 444 -12.89 -0.85 -10.62
CA ALA A 444 -13.74 0.31 -10.35
C ALA A 444 -14.94 -0.03 -9.43
N THR A 445 -15.35 -1.28 -9.38
CA THR A 445 -16.35 -1.78 -8.43
C THR A 445 -15.73 -2.30 -7.12
N GLY A 446 -14.39 -2.31 -6.99
CA GLY A 446 -13.66 -2.81 -5.82
C GLY A 446 -13.73 -4.33 -5.66
N GLN A 447 -13.81 -5.08 -6.77
CA GLN A 447 -13.99 -6.54 -6.77
C GLN A 447 -12.93 -7.29 -7.60
N LEU A 448 -11.86 -6.62 -8.03
CA LEU A 448 -10.85 -7.22 -8.88
C LEU A 448 -10.11 -8.36 -8.16
N LEU A 449 -9.68 -8.16 -6.92
CA LEU A 449 -8.99 -9.19 -6.12
C LEU A 449 -9.86 -10.41 -5.88
N GLU A 450 -11.15 -10.20 -5.57
CA GLU A 450 -12.12 -11.27 -5.39
C GLU A 450 -12.35 -12.05 -6.69
N SER A 451 -12.48 -11.35 -7.82
CA SER A 451 -12.67 -11.96 -9.15
C SER A 451 -11.47 -12.81 -9.58
N LEU A 452 -10.27 -12.43 -9.16
CA LEU A 452 -9.04 -13.18 -9.36
C LEU A 452 -8.82 -14.28 -8.30
N ARG A 453 -9.75 -14.42 -7.34
CA ARG A 453 -9.68 -15.42 -6.24
C ARG A 453 -8.36 -15.34 -5.48
N ILE A 454 -7.87 -14.12 -5.28
CA ILE A 454 -6.64 -13.88 -4.53
C ILE A 454 -6.92 -14.11 -3.04
N THR A 455 -6.14 -15.00 -2.43
CA THR A 455 -6.19 -15.18 -0.98
C THR A 455 -5.49 -14.00 -0.32
N ILE A 456 -6.25 -13.21 0.42
CA ILE A 456 -5.72 -12.08 1.19
C ILE A 456 -4.97 -12.63 2.40
N PRO A 457 -3.73 -12.16 2.70
CA PRO A 457 -3.01 -12.59 3.88
C PRO A 457 -3.80 -12.26 5.16
N GLU A 458 -3.90 -13.23 6.09
CA GLU A 458 -4.61 -13.06 7.35
C GLU A 458 -4.10 -11.86 8.18
N VAL A 459 -2.79 -11.55 8.08
CA VAL A 459 -2.17 -10.40 8.74
C VAL A 459 -2.71 -9.04 8.29
N TRP A 460 -3.47 -8.98 7.18
CA TRP A 460 -4.13 -7.76 6.71
C TRP A 460 -5.46 -7.51 7.42
N SER A 461 -6.03 -8.52 8.09
CA SER A 461 -7.27 -8.39 8.87
C SER A 461 -7.07 -7.67 10.20
N GLY A 462 -5.81 -7.49 10.62
CA GLY A 462 -5.47 -6.89 11.91
C GLY A 462 -5.40 -7.90 13.07
N GLU A 463 -4.99 -7.43 14.25
CA GLU A 463 -4.89 -8.27 15.46
C GLU A 463 -6.25 -8.45 16.15
N ASP A 464 -7.11 -7.41 16.06
CA ASP A 464 -8.44 -7.37 16.67
C ASP A 464 -9.49 -6.82 15.67
N ASN A 465 -10.77 -7.03 15.97
CA ASN A 465 -11.85 -6.43 15.20
C ASN A 465 -11.98 -4.95 15.54
N TYR A 466 -11.41 -4.08 14.73
CA TYR A 466 -11.61 -2.63 14.87
C TYR A 466 -13.02 -2.21 14.48
N LYS A 467 -13.46 -1.05 15.00
CA LYS A 467 -14.69 -0.40 14.52
C LYS A 467 -14.52 -0.06 13.03
N GLY A 468 -15.40 -0.65 12.19
CA GLY A 468 -15.38 -0.43 10.75
C GLY A 468 -14.28 -1.13 9.97
N GLY A 469 -13.46 -1.97 10.60
CA GLY A 469 -12.43 -2.78 9.96
C GLY A 469 -12.98 -3.90 9.08
N VAL A 470 -12.09 -4.60 8.37
CA VAL A 470 -12.45 -5.79 7.59
C VAL A 470 -12.75 -6.93 8.55
N GLN A 471 -14.01 -7.35 8.61
CA GLN A 471 -14.38 -8.58 9.32
C GLN A 471 -13.98 -9.78 8.45
N SER A 472 -13.18 -10.68 9.03
CA SER A 472 -12.77 -11.95 8.40
C SER A 472 -13.93 -12.90 8.18
#